data_4287f654abf5bc3168179d883eea21bb
#
_entry.id   4287f654abf5bc3168179d883eea21bb
#
_cell.length_a   1.000
_cell.length_b   1.000
_cell.length_c   1.000
_cell.angle_alpha   90.00
_cell.angle_beta   90.00
_cell.angle_gamma   90.00
#
_symmetry.space_group_name_H-M   'P 1'
#
loop_
_entity.id
_entity.type
_entity.pdbx_description
1 polymer ?
#
loop_
_entity_poly.entity_id
_entity_poly.type
_entity_poly.pdbx_seq_one_letter_code
_entity_poly.pdbx_strand_id
1 'polypeptide(L)'
;MKQIIIKVLLCIVVTLGSLTANAQVKAFERYADMKNVTYVFISKYMLSMTGKSAPPSVPGIDTKSLAGKLTGIQIITSENNAAQKKLKSDVKSIMAKDKYELLMQMNEDDSKVNIFHHINKQLSAVIMLVEDDDETTVMVFSGKFTLDDVMKMTQ
;
A
#
# COMPACT_ATOMS: atom_id res chain seq x y z
N MET A 1 -31.95 -34.33 2.27
CA MET A 1 -31.54 -33.29 1.29
C MET A 1 -31.36 -31.92 1.93
N LYS A 2 -32.28 -31.42 2.73
CA LYS A 2 -32.13 -30.09 3.39
C LYS A 2 -30.87 -29.95 4.25
N GLN A 3 -30.47 -30.99 5.00
CA GLN A 3 -29.26 -30.95 5.83
C GLN A 3 -27.95 -30.95 5.04
N ILE A 4 -27.93 -31.55 3.86
CA ILE A 4 -26.76 -31.55 2.98
C ILE A 4 -26.59 -30.18 2.34
N ILE A 5 -27.67 -29.54 1.94
CA ILE A 5 -27.66 -28.18 1.37
C ILE A 5 -27.17 -27.17 2.41
N ILE A 6 -27.60 -27.28 3.66
CA ILE A 6 -27.15 -26.40 4.75
C ILE A 6 -25.65 -26.59 5.04
N LYS A 7 -25.14 -27.82 5.04
CA LYS A 7 -23.71 -28.10 5.23
C LYS A 7 -22.85 -27.60 4.07
N VAL A 8 -23.33 -27.74 2.83
CA VAL A 8 -22.65 -27.20 1.64
C VAL A 8 -22.68 -25.67 1.66
N LEU A 9 -23.79 -25.06 2.03
CA LEU A 9 -23.89 -23.59 2.16
C LEU A 9 -22.97 -23.05 3.27
N LEU A 10 -22.85 -23.79 4.40
CA LEU A 10 -21.96 -23.40 5.50
C LEU A 10 -20.47 -23.53 5.10
N CYS A 11 -20.10 -24.52 4.30
CA CYS A 11 -18.73 -24.65 3.76
C CYS A 11 -18.38 -23.53 2.78
N ILE A 12 -19.32 -23.05 1.99
CA ILE A 12 -19.09 -21.94 1.05
C ILE A 12 -18.87 -20.61 1.78
N VAL A 13 -19.54 -20.39 2.92
CA VAL A 13 -19.37 -19.17 3.73
C VAL A 13 -18.00 -19.11 4.44
N VAL A 14 -17.45 -20.25 4.80
CA VAL A 14 -16.12 -20.32 5.48
C VAL A 14 -14.95 -20.08 4.52
N THR A 15 -15.11 -20.33 3.21
CA THR A 15 -14.04 -20.14 2.21
C THR A 15 -13.91 -18.72 1.68
N LEU A 16 -14.87 -17.84 1.95
CA LEU A 16 -14.84 -16.43 1.51
C LEU A 16 -14.07 -15.48 2.44
N GLY A 17 -13.60 -15.96 3.59
CA GLY A 17 -12.92 -15.14 4.61
C GLY A 17 -11.40 -14.96 4.45
N SER A 18 -10.74 -15.65 3.51
CA SER A 18 -9.27 -15.72 3.46
C SER A 18 -8.60 -14.96 2.31
N LEU A 19 -9.35 -14.19 1.51
CA LEU A 19 -8.80 -13.54 0.31
C LEU A 19 -8.40 -12.07 0.48
N THR A 20 -8.57 -11.49 1.67
CA THR A 20 -8.42 -10.02 1.84
C THR A 20 -6.98 -9.52 2.01
N ALA A 21 -6.05 -10.37 2.46
CA ALA A 21 -4.68 -9.93 2.74
C ALA A 21 -3.83 -9.63 1.48
N ASN A 22 -4.14 -10.26 0.34
CA ASN A 22 -3.43 -10.03 -0.92
C ASN A 22 -4.13 -9.02 -1.84
N ALA A 23 -5.37 -8.65 -1.54
CA ALA A 23 -6.16 -7.78 -2.41
C ALA A 23 -5.60 -6.35 -2.48
N GLN A 24 -4.99 -5.87 -1.39
CA GLN A 24 -4.46 -4.51 -1.28
C GLN A 24 -3.22 -4.30 -2.18
N VAL A 25 -2.29 -5.25 -2.18
CA VAL A 25 -1.10 -5.19 -3.06
C VAL A 25 -1.52 -5.30 -4.52
N LYS A 26 -2.49 -6.18 -4.83
CA LYS A 26 -3.03 -6.39 -6.18
C LYS A 26 -3.82 -5.17 -6.71
N ALA A 27 -4.37 -4.34 -5.85
CA ALA A 27 -5.14 -3.18 -6.28
C ALA A 27 -4.31 -2.21 -7.14
N PHE A 28 -2.99 -2.15 -6.91
CA PHE A 28 -2.08 -1.28 -7.64
C PHE A 28 -1.30 -1.99 -8.76
N GLU A 29 -1.34 -3.32 -8.86
CA GLU A 29 -0.66 -4.08 -9.93
C GLU A 29 -1.15 -3.69 -11.33
N ARG A 30 -2.40 -3.26 -11.47
CA ARG A 30 -2.99 -2.78 -12.72
C ARG A 30 -2.25 -1.59 -13.34
N TYR A 31 -1.46 -0.87 -12.56
CA TYR A 31 -0.68 0.26 -13.05
C TYR A 31 0.59 -0.18 -13.79
N ALA A 32 1.01 -1.45 -13.68
CA ALA A 32 2.17 -1.97 -14.38
C ALA A 32 2.05 -1.88 -15.92
N ASP A 33 0.82 -2.00 -16.44
CA ASP A 33 0.54 -1.95 -17.87
C ASP A 33 -0.12 -0.62 -18.31
N MET A 34 -0.23 0.35 -17.41
CA MET A 34 -0.89 1.62 -17.70
C MET A 34 0.06 2.59 -18.40
N LYS A 35 -0.41 3.19 -19.50
CA LYS A 35 0.34 4.25 -20.22
C LYS A 35 0.47 5.51 -19.35
N ASN A 36 1.58 6.24 -19.52
CA ASN A 36 1.90 7.47 -18.81
C ASN A 36 2.01 7.30 -17.28
N VAL A 37 2.36 6.10 -16.86
CA VAL A 37 2.62 5.76 -15.46
C VAL A 37 3.94 5.00 -15.39
N THR A 38 4.79 5.40 -14.47
CA THR A 38 5.96 4.62 -14.07
C THR A 38 5.55 3.72 -12.91
N TYR A 39 5.74 2.42 -13.06
CA TYR A 39 5.45 1.43 -12.03
C TYR A 39 6.71 0.66 -11.67
N VAL A 40 7.05 0.65 -10.38
CA VAL A 40 8.17 -0.12 -9.83
C VAL A 40 7.66 -1.05 -8.74
N PHE A 41 8.01 -2.33 -8.83
CA PHE A 41 7.75 -3.30 -7.78
C PHE A 41 9.06 -3.90 -7.26
N ILE A 42 9.28 -3.76 -5.96
CA ILE A 42 10.43 -4.33 -5.25
C ILE A 42 9.91 -5.50 -4.41
N SER A 43 10.29 -6.71 -4.78
CA SER A 43 9.85 -7.92 -4.09
C SER A 43 10.60 -8.16 -2.78
N LYS A 44 10.04 -9.00 -1.91
CA LYS A 44 10.71 -9.46 -0.69
C LYS A 44 12.10 -10.05 -0.99
N TYR A 45 12.23 -10.79 -2.08
CA TYR A 45 13.48 -11.40 -2.49
C TYR A 45 14.55 -10.33 -2.75
N MET A 46 14.19 -9.30 -3.53
CA MET A 46 15.08 -8.17 -3.80
C MET A 46 15.47 -7.42 -2.51
N LEU A 47 14.49 -7.16 -1.64
CA LEU A 47 14.73 -6.54 -0.33
C LEU A 47 15.67 -7.37 0.56
N SER A 48 15.60 -8.70 0.47
CA SER A 48 16.50 -9.59 1.23
C SER A 48 17.92 -9.62 0.68
N MET A 49 18.11 -9.44 -0.63
CA MET A 49 19.42 -9.44 -1.28
C MET A 49 20.23 -8.15 -0.99
N THR A 50 19.54 -7.04 -0.83
CA THR A 50 20.20 -5.75 -0.52
C THR A 50 20.71 -5.68 0.93
N GLY A 51 20.56 -6.76 1.68
CA GLY A 51 20.95 -6.86 3.08
C GLY A 51 20.12 -5.92 3.94
N LYS A 52 20.75 -5.25 4.90
CA LYS A 52 20.10 -4.22 5.74
C LYS A 52 19.93 -2.88 5.01
N SER A 53 20.01 -2.88 3.68
CA SER A 53 19.80 -1.67 2.89
C SER A 53 18.38 -1.17 3.13
N ALA A 54 18.29 0.08 3.51
CA ALA A 54 17.03 0.72 3.80
C ALA A 54 16.15 0.74 2.55
N PRO A 55 14.83 0.61 2.70
CA PRO A 55 13.87 0.96 1.65
C PRO A 55 14.18 2.34 1.08
N PRO A 56 13.67 2.69 -0.13
CA PRO A 56 13.89 4.00 -0.72
C PRO A 56 13.70 5.10 0.32
N SER A 57 14.69 5.99 0.46
CA SER A 57 14.56 7.11 1.38
C SER A 57 13.55 8.10 0.82
N VAL A 58 12.61 8.49 1.65
CA VAL A 58 11.67 9.57 1.35
C VAL A 58 12.04 10.74 2.24
N PRO A 59 12.14 11.95 1.70
CA PRO A 59 12.45 13.13 2.52
C PRO A 59 11.50 13.23 3.73
N GLY A 60 12.06 13.37 4.92
CA GLY A 60 11.29 13.47 6.16
C GLY A 60 10.71 12.17 6.71
N ILE A 61 11.03 11.00 6.12
CA ILE A 61 10.50 9.70 6.56
C ILE A 61 11.62 8.68 6.72
N ASP A 62 11.75 8.13 7.93
CA ASP A 62 12.69 7.04 8.21
C ASP A 62 12.07 5.67 7.91
N THR A 63 12.32 5.17 6.72
CA THR A 63 11.86 3.84 6.30
C THR A 63 12.67 2.70 6.92
N LYS A 64 13.76 2.99 7.64
CA LYS A 64 14.62 1.95 8.26
C LYS A 64 13.91 1.14 9.33
N SER A 65 12.91 1.74 10.00
CA SER A 65 12.09 1.05 11.00
C SER A 65 11.32 -0.16 10.42
N LEU A 66 11.07 -0.15 9.11
CA LEU A 66 10.40 -1.24 8.39
C LEU A 66 11.39 -2.25 7.77
N ALA A 67 12.71 -2.00 7.85
CA ALA A 67 13.71 -2.89 7.27
C ALA A 67 13.58 -4.31 7.82
N GLY A 68 13.62 -5.30 6.96
CA GLY A 68 13.46 -6.72 7.31
C GLY A 68 12.02 -7.18 7.58
N LYS A 69 11.06 -6.25 7.70
CA LYS A 69 9.64 -6.56 7.91
C LYS A 69 8.81 -6.44 6.63
N LEU A 70 9.33 -5.76 5.62
CA LEU A 70 8.68 -5.58 4.34
C LEU A 70 8.64 -6.87 3.52
N THR A 71 7.51 -7.09 2.87
CA THR A 71 7.30 -8.17 1.89
C THR A 71 7.23 -7.64 0.46
N GLY A 72 7.06 -6.34 0.28
CA GLY A 72 7.07 -5.68 -1.01
C GLY A 72 6.90 -4.18 -0.90
N ILE A 73 7.40 -3.48 -1.92
CA ILE A 73 7.20 -2.04 -2.12
C ILE A 73 6.71 -1.84 -3.54
N GLN A 74 5.66 -1.03 -3.70
CA GLN A 74 5.19 -0.57 -5.00
C GLN A 74 5.36 0.95 -5.06
N ILE A 75 5.88 1.45 -6.16
CA ILE A 75 6.01 2.88 -6.42
C ILE A 75 5.34 3.15 -7.76
N ILE A 76 4.38 4.05 -7.75
CA ILE A 76 3.58 4.43 -8.92
C ILE A 76 3.68 5.93 -9.07
N THR A 77 4.21 6.39 -10.18
CA THR A 77 4.44 7.81 -10.43
C THR A 77 3.84 8.21 -11.78
N SER A 78 3.24 9.40 -11.85
CA SER A 78 2.74 9.97 -13.10
C SER A 78 2.82 11.49 -13.10
N GLU A 79 3.27 12.03 -14.23
CA GLU A 79 3.22 13.46 -14.60
C GLU A 79 1.99 13.77 -15.48
N ASN A 80 1.26 12.76 -15.93
CA ASN A 80 0.09 12.93 -16.77
C ASN A 80 -1.15 13.24 -15.96
N ASN A 81 -1.80 14.37 -16.20
CA ASN A 81 -2.96 14.86 -15.45
C ASN A 81 -4.12 13.86 -15.34
N ALA A 82 -4.42 13.10 -16.41
CA ALA A 82 -5.50 12.11 -16.38
C ALA A 82 -5.12 10.90 -15.53
N ALA A 83 -3.88 10.44 -15.63
CA ALA A 83 -3.36 9.34 -14.81
C ALA A 83 -3.25 9.74 -13.34
N GLN A 84 -2.80 10.97 -13.04
CA GLN A 84 -2.79 11.53 -11.67
C GLN A 84 -4.18 11.53 -11.04
N LYS A 85 -5.19 12.06 -11.75
CA LYS A 85 -6.58 12.08 -11.26
C LYS A 85 -7.10 10.67 -10.96
N LYS A 86 -6.80 9.72 -11.85
CA LYS A 86 -7.17 8.32 -11.66
C LYS A 86 -6.47 7.73 -10.43
N LEU A 87 -5.18 7.93 -10.29
CA LEU A 87 -4.36 7.43 -9.19
C LEU A 87 -4.89 7.95 -7.84
N LYS A 88 -5.15 9.25 -7.74
CA LYS A 88 -5.75 9.88 -6.55
C LYS A 88 -7.14 9.31 -6.20
N SER A 89 -7.97 9.12 -7.22
CA SER A 89 -9.31 8.53 -7.04
C SER A 89 -9.23 7.08 -6.55
N ASP A 90 -8.32 6.30 -7.11
CA ASP A 90 -8.13 4.90 -6.73
C ASP A 90 -7.59 4.77 -5.29
N VAL A 91 -6.65 5.63 -4.90
CA VAL A 91 -6.17 5.70 -3.50
C VAL A 91 -7.32 5.99 -2.56
N LYS A 92 -8.14 7.02 -2.83
CA LYS A 92 -9.31 7.36 -2.00
C LYS A 92 -10.30 6.20 -1.90
N SER A 93 -10.55 5.48 -3.01
CA SER A 93 -11.43 4.33 -3.03
C SER A 93 -10.90 3.17 -2.17
N ILE A 94 -9.60 2.90 -2.24
CA ILE A 94 -8.93 1.87 -1.43
C ILE A 94 -8.98 2.25 0.05
N MET A 95 -8.71 3.53 0.39
CA MET A 95 -8.79 4.03 1.76
C MET A 95 -10.18 3.78 2.37
N ALA A 96 -11.23 4.13 1.63
CA ALA A 96 -12.60 3.99 2.11
C ALA A 96 -13.01 2.52 2.27
N LYS A 97 -12.62 1.66 1.31
CA LYS A 97 -13.00 0.24 1.29
C LYS A 97 -12.28 -0.57 2.38
N ASP A 98 -10.99 -0.35 2.55
CA ASP A 98 -10.12 -1.21 3.35
C ASP A 98 -9.82 -0.60 4.73
N LYS A 99 -10.56 0.43 5.14
CA LYS A 99 -10.48 1.07 6.47
C LYS A 99 -9.05 1.50 6.84
N TYR A 100 -8.38 2.17 5.94
CA TYR A 100 -7.13 2.82 6.25
C TYR A 100 -7.35 4.04 7.15
N GLU A 101 -6.43 4.27 8.04
CA GLU A 101 -6.42 5.44 8.92
C GLU A 101 -5.32 6.40 8.49
N LEU A 102 -5.62 7.70 8.52
CA LEU A 102 -4.64 8.74 8.26
C LEU A 102 -3.66 8.80 9.43
N LEU A 103 -2.37 8.59 9.14
CA LEU A 103 -1.30 8.69 10.11
C LEU A 103 -0.71 10.10 10.16
N MET A 104 -0.44 10.68 9.00
CA MET A 104 0.23 11.97 8.87
C MET A 104 -0.23 12.70 7.62
N GLN A 105 -0.30 14.01 7.71
CA GLN A 105 -0.50 14.90 6.57
C GLN A 105 0.48 16.07 6.70
N MET A 106 1.22 16.32 5.62
CA MET A 106 2.06 17.51 5.46
C MET A 106 1.56 18.28 4.24
N ASN A 107 1.50 19.59 4.37
CA ASN A 107 1.20 20.50 3.26
C ASN A 107 2.32 21.55 3.23
N GLU A 108 3.00 21.61 2.13
CA GLU A 108 3.97 22.65 1.78
C GLU A 108 3.40 23.46 0.59
N ASP A 109 4.05 24.56 0.22
CA ASP A 109 3.49 25.46 -0.80
C ASP A 109 3.21 24.75 -2.12
N ASP A 110 4.09 23.85 -2.56
CA ASP A 110 4.02 23.15 -3.85
C ASP A 110 3.78 21.65 -3.72
N SER A 111 3.70 21.10 -2.49
CA SER A 111 3.54 19.67 -2.29
C SER A 111 2.61 19.30 -1.13
N LYS A 112 1.97 18.16 -1.28
CA LYS A 112 1.12 17.57 -0.25
C LYS A 112 1.46 16.10 -0.07
N VAL A 113 1.74 15.71 1.18
CA VAL A 113 2.01 14.31 1.55
C VAL A 113 0.95 13.81 2.51
N ASN A 114 0.33 12.71 2.15
CA ASN A 114 -0.60 11.99 3.03
C ASN A 114 -0.10 10.57 3.26
N ILE A 115 -0.02 10.16 4.51
CA ILE A 115 0.41 8.82 4.91
C ILE A 115 -0.76 8.12 5.59
N PHE A 116 -1.13 6.97 5.06
CA PHE A 116 -2.21 6.14 5.59
C PHE A 116 -1.65 4.79 6.00
N HIS A 117 -2.23 4.19 7.03
CA HIS A 117 -1.86 2.86 7.46
C HIS A 117 -3.07 1.95 7.63
N HIS A 118 -2.85 0.68 7.43
CA HIS A 118 -3.75 -0.41 7.79
C HIS A 118 -2.94 -1.52 8.46
N ILE A 119 -3.13 -1.70 9.75
CA ILE A 119 -2.41 -2.69 10.52
C ILE A 119 -3.24 -3.95 10.67
N ASN A 120 -2.68 -5.06 10.20
CA ASN A 120 -3.32 -6.36 10.25
C ASN A 120 -2.31 -7.43 10.68
N LYS A 121 -2.78 -8.46 11.41
CA LYS A 121 -1.93 -9.58 11.86
C LYS A 121 -1.31 -10.37 10.71
N GLN A 122 -1.99 -10.43 9.57
CA GLN A 122 -1.53 -11.20 8.39
C GLN A 122 -0.61 -10.36 7.50
N LEU A 123 -1.05 -9.17 7.14
CA LEU A 123 -0.32 -8.26 6.27
C LEU A 123 -0.74 -6.82 6.57
N SER A 124 0.21 -6.04 7.07
CA SER A 124 0.05 -4.60 7.25
C SER A 124 0.45 -3.85 5.98
N ALA A 125 -0.11 -2.67 5.78
CA ALA A 125 0.26 -1.79 4.69
C ALA A 125 0.34 -0.33 5.13
N VAL A 126 1.29 0.40 4.56
CA VAL A 126 1.36 1.86 4.60
C VAL A 126 1.27 2.36 3.17
N ILE A 127 0.40 3.33 2.94
CA ILE A 127 0.28 4.00 1.65
C ILE A 127 0.65 5.47 1.85
N MET A 128 1.60 5.93 1.06
CA MET A 128 2.02 7.31 1.00
C MET A 128 1.59 7.89 -0.34
N LEU A 129 0.81 8.96 -0.30
CA LEU A 129 0.41 9.74 -1.45
C LEU A 129 1.15 11.08 -1.41
N VAL A 130 2.01 11.31 -2.38
CA VAL A 130 2.72 12.56 -2.60
C VAL A 130 2.11 13.24 -3.83
N GLU A 131 1.67 14.45 -3.67
CA GLU A 131 1.07 15.28 -4.71
C GLU A 131 1.91 16.54 -4.85
N ASP A 132 2.61 16.69 -5.95
CA ASP A 132 3.30 17.90 -6.36
C ASP A 132 2.52 18.58 -7.52
N ASP A 133 2.90 19.77 -7.92
CA ASP A 133 2.24 20.50 -9.01
C ASP A 133 2.25 19.71 -10.32
N ASP A 134 3.36 19.07 -10.64
CA ASP A 134 3.56 18.39 -11.92
C ASP A 134 3.50 16.85 -11.81
N GLU A 135 3.58 16.28 -10.60
CA GLU A 135 3.71 14.85 -10.38
C GLU A 135 2.80 14.34 -9.25
N THR A 136 2.31 13.13 -9.41
CA THR A 136 1.69 12.39 -8.30
C THR A 136 2.39 11.05 -8.14
N THR A 137 2.88 10.79 -6.93
CA THR A 137 3.52 9.53 -6.55
C THR A 137 2.73 8.83 -5.45
N VAL A 138 2.49 7.53 -5.64
CA VAL A 138 1.95 6.63 -4.61
C VAL A 138 2.98 5.58 -4.29
N MET A 139 3.33 5.46 -3.01
CA MET A 139 4.18 4.40 -2.50
C MET A 139 3.37 3.48 -1.59
N VAL A 140 3.45 2.17 -1.82
CA VAL A 140 2.77 1.16 -1.01
C VAL A 140 3.81 0.26 -0.38
N PHE A 141 3.91 0.29 0.93
CA PHE A 141 4.77 -0.59 1.72
C PHE A 141 3.90 -1.70 2.31
N SER A 142 4.23 -2.93 2.03
CA SER A 142 3.50 -4.10 2.53
C SER A 142 4.42 -4.98 3.35
N GLY A 143 3.93 -5.53 4.46
CA GLY A 143 4.78 -6.36 5.31
C GLY A 143 4.14 -6.81 6.61
N LYS A 144 4.97 -7.39 7.46
CA LYS A 144 4.59 -7.78 8.82
C LYS A 144 5.21 -6.81 9.82
N PHE A 145 4.59 -5.67 9.98
CA PHE A 145 5.01 -4.61 10.88
C PHE A 145 3.84 -4.14 11.76
N THR A 146 4.17 -3.50 12.85
CA THR A 146 3.22 -3.00 13.85
C THR A 146 3.00 -1.50 13.69
N LEU A 147 2.01 -0.95 14.39
CA LEU A 147 1.80 0.49 14.45
C LEU A 147 3.03 1.22 15.02
N ASP A 148 3.69 0.65 16.02
CA ASP A 148 4.92 1.22 16.62
C ASP A 148 6.05 1.34 15.58
N ASP A 149 6.19 0.36 14.68
CA ASP A 149 7.15 0.44 13.59
C ASP A 149 6.82 1.57 12.61
N VAL A 150 5.54 1.78 12.34
CA VAL A 150 5.08 2.85 11.45
C VAL A 150 5.25 4.23 12.08
N MET A 151 4.97 4.35 13.38
CA MET A 151 5.17 5.61 14.11
C MET A 151 6.63 6.05 14.14
N LYS A 152 7.57 5.11 14.16
CA LYS A 152 9.01 5.42 14.07
C LYS A 152 9.46 5.96 12.71
N MET A 153 8.63 5.79 11.68
CA MET A 153 8.92 6.38 10.35
C MET A 153 8.78 7.90 10.35
N THR A 154 8.00 8.46 11.27
CA THR A 154 7.63 9.88 11.29
C THR A 154 8.35 10.68 12.40
N GLN A 155 9.30 10.06 13.06
CA GLN A 155 10.18 10.70 14.05
C GLN A 155 11.51 11.08 13.43
#